data_d0433859c9011bd86d42809809028ad4
#
_entry.id   d0433859c9011bd86d42809809028ad4
#
_cell.length_a   1.000
_cell.length_b   1.000
_cell.length_c   1.000
_cell.angle_alpha   90.00
_cell.angle_beta   90.00
_cell.angle_gamma   90.00
#
_symmetry.space_group_name_H-M   'P 1'
#
loop_
_entity.id
_entity.type
_entity.pdbx_description
1 polymer ?
#
loop_
_entity_poly.entity_id
_entity_poly.type
_entity_poly.pdbx_seq_one_letter_code
_entity_poly.pdbx_strand_id
1 'polypeptide(L)'
;QFLNVVFGNSSLQPHIWVVDVELCQTLYDVFTGPQFGLQGIRELVHTKARPMIQAVVKPMGTPNEELARMCGAYTRGGADVIKDDHGISNQSFSQYKDRVKRCAAMVQEMNAAHDTHTLYAANVSGDGTDVIERAYFAKEAGATALMVASGLVGFGWLHKLATDKKLGLPIIHHPAYSGGFVSPGTSGIADYLQLGLL
;
A
#
# COMPACT_ATOMS: atom_id res chain seq x y z
N GLN A 1 11.05 11.23 -11.98
CA GLN A 1 11.56 12.50 -12.57
C GLN A 1 10.73 13.72 -12.14
N PHE A 2 9.40 13.65 -12.17
CA PHE A 2 8.52 14.77 -11.80
C PHE A 2 8.87 15.40 -10.46
N LEU A 3 8.89 14.62 -9.37
CA LEU A 3 9.23 15.09 -8.04
C LEU A 3 10.62 15.74 -7.98
N ASN A 4 11.59 15.20 -8.74
CA ASN A 4 12.94 15.79 -8.78
C ASN A 4 12.96 17.17 -9.45
N VAL A 5 12.15 17.39 -10.48
CA VAL A 5 12.01 18.71 -11.13
C VAL A 5 11.32 19.70 -10.22
N VAL A 6 10.22 19.28 -9.58
CA VAL A 6 9.36 20.17 -8.78
C VAL A 6 9.94 20.47 -7.39
N PHE A 7 10.52 19.48 -6.73
CA PHE A 7 10.98 19.57 -5.35
C PHE A 7 12.39 18.98 -5.12
N GLY A 8 13.19 18.75 -6.14
CA GLY A 8 14.55 18.23 -6.01
C GLY A 8 15.47 19.24 -5.32
N ASN A 9 15.96 20.23 -6.03
CA ASN A 9 16.86 21.26 -5.48
C ASN A 9 16.16 22.15 -4.46
N SER A 10 14.90 22.49 -4.67
CA SER A 10 14.14 23.31 -3.72
C SER A 10 13.97 22.63 -2.35
N SER A 11 13.98 21.30 -2.28
CA SER A 11 13.95 20.56 -1.01
C SER A 11 15.16 20.81 -0.11
N LEU A 12 16.27 21.32 -0.68
CA LEU A 12 17.50 21.65 0.05
C LEU A 12 17.47 23.07 0.63
N GLN A 13 16.47 23.86 0.28
CA GLN A 13 16.33 25.25 0.74
C GLN A 13 15.33 25.31 1.91
N PRO A 14 15.61 26.10 2.96
CA PRO A 14 14.65 26.31 4.03
C PRO A 14 13.48 27.20 3.56
N HIS A 15 12.33 27.02 4.20
CA HIS A 15 11.14 27.85 3.99
C HIS A 15 10.51 27.78 2.60
N ILE A 16 10.70 26.67 1.88
CA ILE A 16 10.04 26.42 0.59
C ILE A 16 8.98 25.34 0.76
N TRP A 17 7.74 25.68 0.36
CA TRP A 17 6.64 24.75 0.30
C TRP A 17 6.05 24.72 -1.10
N VAL A 18 6.06 23.54 -1.73
CA VAL A 18 5.35 23.31 -2.98
C VAL A 18 3.91 22.90 -2.63
N VAL A 19 2.99 23.81 -2.84
CA VAL A 19 1.58 23.66 -2.44
C VAL A 19 0.69 23.25 -3.59
N ASP A 20 1.09 23.55 -4.83
CA ASP A 20 0.33 23.22 -6.04
C ASP A 20 1.23 23.16 -7.27
N VAL A 21 0.76 22.48 -8.32
CA VAL A 21 1.42 22.39 -9.63
C VAL A 21 0.37 22.39 -10.71
N GLU A 22 0.53 23.28 -11.66
CA GLU A 22 -0.27 23.27 -12.90
C GLU A 22 0.43 22.45 -13.97
N LEU A 23 -0.23 21.39 -14.44
CA LEU A 23 0.30 20.48 -15.45
C LEU A 23 -0.35 20.76 -16.81
N CYS A 24 0.44 20.77 -17.87
CA CYS A 24 -0.11 20.74 -19.23
C CYS A 24 -0.71 19.35 -19.55
N GLN A 25 -1.62 19.29 -20.49
CA GLN A 25 -2.34 18.07 -20.85
C GLN A 25 -1.40 16.91 -21.18
N THR A 26 -0.31 17.16 -21.90
CA THR A 26 0.69 16.14 -22.26
C THR A 26 1.32 15.46 -21.05
N LEU A 27 1.49 16.18 -19.93
CA LEU A 27 1.99 15.60 -18.69
C LEU A 27 0.89 14.83 -17.96
N TYR A 28 -0.35 15.29 -17.99
CA TYR A 28 -1.48 14.53 -17.44
C TYR A 28 -1.62 13.16 -18.12
N ASP A 29 -1.45 13.09 -19.43
CA ASP A 29 -1.59 11.86 -20.20
C ASP A 29 -0.54 10.79 -19.85
N VAL A 30 0.56 11.18 -19.20
CA VAL A 30 1.60 10.25 -18.71
C VAL A 30 1.16 9.53 -17.45
N PHE A 31 0.26 10.11 -16.65
CA PHE A 31 -0.16 9.57 -15.38
C PHE A 31 -1.53 8.89 -15.51
N THR A 32 -1.54 7.58 -15.47
CA THR A 32 -2.77 6.79 -15.67
C THR A 32 -3.65 6.69 -14.43
N GLY A 33 -3.15 7.14 -13.28
CA GLY A 33 -3.84 6.99 -12.00
C GLY A 33 -3.92 5.54 -11.50
N PRO A 34 -4.61 5.31 -10.38
CA PRO A 34 -4.77 3.98 -9.80
C PRO A 34 -5.71 3.11 -10.65
N GLN A 35 -5.40 1.81 -10.77
CA GLN A 35 -6.22 0.87 -11.55
C GLN A 35 -7.63 0.65 -10.95
N PHE A 36 -7.76 0.76 -9.63
CA PHE A 36 -9.00 0.46 -8.92
C PHE A 36 -9.70 1.73 -8.39
N GLY A 37 -8.93 2.63 -7.79
CA GLY A 37 -9.49 3.79 -7.10
C GLY A 37 -10.45 3.41 -5.98
N LEU A 38 -11.18 4.38 -5.46
CA LEU A 38 -12.16 4.15 -4.39
C LEU A 38 -13.32 3.25 -4.85
N GLN A 39 -13.80 3.47 -6.06
CA GLN A 39 -14.94 2.71 -6.59
C GLN A 39 -14.59 1.24 -6.79
N GLY A 40 -13.44 0.95 -7.42
CA GLY A 40 -13.01 -0.43 -7.64
C GLY A 40 -12.75 -1.19 -6.33
N ILE A 41 -12.19 -0.52 -5.30
CA ILE A 41 -12.03 -1.15 -3.98
C ILE A 41 -13.39 -1.47 -3.37
N ARG A 42 -14.37 -0.55 -3.44
CA ARG A 42 -15.74 -0.76 -2.95
C ARG A 42 -16.44 -1.93 -3.65
N GLU A 43 -16.20 -2.10 -4.93
CA GLU A 43 -16.72 -3.23 -5.70
C GLU A 43 -16.08 -4.55 -5.23
N LEU A 44 -14.77 -4.58 -5.02
CA LEU A 44 -14.05 -5.76 -4.53
C LEU A 44 -14.51 -6.22 -3.15
N VAL A 45 -14.80 -5.29 -2.23
CA VAL A 45 -15.25 -5.61 -0.86
C VAL A 45 -16.78 -5.61 -0.72
N HIS A 46 -17.52 -5.51 -1.81
CA HIS A 46 -18.98 -5.48 -1.88
C HIS A 46 -19.64 -4.44 -0.94
N THR A 47 -18.98 -3.29 -0.75
CA THR A 47 -19.42 -2.24 0.17
C THR A 47 -19.76 -0.96 -0.58
N LYS A 48 -21.05 -0.67 -0.78
CA LYS A 48 -21.51 0.46 -1.62
C LYS A 48 -21.45 1.83 -0.91
N ALA A 49 -21.97 1.95 0.30
CA ALA A 49 -22.23 3.26 0.91
C ALA A 49 -21.61 3.44 2.31
N ARG A 50 -21.54 2.39 3.13
CA ARG A 50 -20.97 2.52 4.48
C ARG A 50 -19.47 2.82 4.45
N PRO A 51 -18.86 3.36 5.51
CA PRO A 51 -17.42 3.41 5.67
C PRO A 51 -16.80 2.02 5.56
N MET A 52 -15.63 1.93 4.90
CA MET A 52 -14.83 0.71 4.89
C MET A 52 -13.98 0.63 6.15
N ILE A 53 -13.84 -0.57 6.70
CA ILE A 53 -13.05 -0.84 7.90
C ILE A 53 -11.75 -1.52 7.49
N GLN A 54 -10.61 -0.88 7.82
CA GLN A 54 -9.29 -1.46 7.65
C GLN A 54 -8.71 -1.88 8.99
N ALA A 55 -8.36 -3.16 9.11
CA ALA A 55 -7.64 -3.71 10.26
C ALA A 55 -6.15 -3.89 9.95
N VAL A 56 -5.32 -3.90 10.99
CA VAL A 56 -3.87 -4.05 10.87
C VAL A 56 -3.40 -5.19 11.77
N VAL A 57 -2.66 -6.16 11.20
CA VAL A 57 -2.06 -7.23 12.00
C VAL A 57 -0.73 -6.75 12.60
N LYS A 58 -0.66 -6.75 13.92
CA LYS A 58 0.47 -6.28 14.73
C LYS A 58 0.33 -6.78 16.20
N PRO A 59 1.31 -6.61 17.10
CA PRO A 59 2.52 -5.81 16.98
C PRO A 59 3.66 -6.52 16.25
N MET A 60 4.72 -5.76 15.98
CA MET A 60 6.02 -6.31 15.57
C MET A 60 6.53 -7.29 16.65
N GLY A 61 7.13 -8.41 16.25
CA GLY A 61 7.51 -9.51 17.15
C GLY A 61 6.50 -10.66 17.18
N THR A 62 5.30 -10.47 16.65
CA THR A 62 4.27 -11.51 16.58
C THR A 62 4.63 -12.57 15.54
N PRO A 63 4.57 -13.88 15.85
CA PRO A 63 4.85 -14.95 14.91
C PRO A 63 3.76 -15.06 13.83
N ASN A 64 4.11 -15.60 12.67
CA ASN A 64 3.23 -15.67 11.50
C ASN A 64 1.91 -16.42 11.76
N GLU A 65 1.94 -17.46 12.56
CA GLU A 65 0.74 -18.22 12.92
C GLU A 65 -0.28 -17.34 13.66
N GLU A 66 0.19 -16.53 14.60
CA GLU A 66 -0.67 -15.62 15.35
C GLU A 66 -1.18 -14.47 14.48
N LEU A 67 -0.33 -13.94 13.58
CA LEU A 67 -0.77 -12.93 12.59
C LEU A 67 -1.88 -13.48 11.69
N ALA A 68 -1.76 -14.72 11.24
CA ALA A 68 -2.80 -15.38 10.45
C ALA A 68 -4.09 -15.58 11.28
N ARG A 69 -4.00 -16.00 12.54
CA ARG A 69 -5.15 -16.12 13.45
C ARG A 69 -5.87 -14.77 13.63
N MET A 70 -5.11 -13.68 13.74
CA MET A 70 -5.67 -12.31 13.79
C MET A 70 -6.40 -11.96 12.49
N CYS A 71 -5.83 -12.30 11.32
CA CYS A 71 -6.52 -12.12 10.04
C CYS A 71 -7.89 -12.82 10.05
N GLY A 72 -7.95 -14.06 10.50
CA GLY A 72 -9.21 -14.81 10.60
C GLY A 72 -10.23 -14.13 11.55
N ALA A 73 -9.77 -13.63 12.68
CA ALA A 73 -10.64 -12.92 13.63
C ALA A 73 -11.18 -11.60 13.03
N TYR A 74 -10.35 -10.83 12.34
CA TYR A 74 -10.75 -9.59 11.71
C TYR A 74 -11.72 -9.82 10.54
N THR A 75 -11.49 -10.86 9.73
CA THR A 75 -12.42 -11.22 8.65
C THR A 75 -13.79 -11.57 9.20
N ARG A 76 -13.87 -12.42 10.23
CA ARG A 76 -15.14 -12.74 10.91
C ARG A 76 -15.79 -11.50 11.55
N GLY A 77 -14.99 -10.54 12.01
CA GLY A 77 -15.45 -9.27 12.57
C GLY A 77 -15.96 -8.27 11.53
N GLY A 78 -15.89 -8.59 10.24
CA GLY A 78 -16.39 -7.74 9.15
C GLY A 78 -15.43 -6.64 8.70
N ALA A 79 -14.13 -6.82 8.87
CA ALA A 79 -13.14 -5.92 8.26
C ALA A 79 -13.17 -6.07 6.74
N ASP A 80 -13.17 -4.96 6.02
CA ASP A 80 -13.14 -4.94 4.56
C ASP A 80 -11.73 -5.16 4.02
N VAL A 81 -10.74 -4.62 4.72
CA VAL A 81 -9.33 -4.74 4.35
C VAL A 81 -8.52 -5.11 5.58
N ILE A 82 -7.66 -6.09 5.46
CA ILE A 82 -6.65 -6.43 6.47
C ILE A 82 -5.29 -6.19 5.85
N LYS A 83 -4.44 -5.44 6.52
CA LYS A 83 -3.08 -5.21 6.05
C LYS A 83 -2.02 -5.63 7.06
N ASP A 84 -0.85 -6.02 6.57
CA ASP A 84 0.34 -6.11 7.40
C ASP A 84 0.67 -4.75 8.05
N ASP A 85 1.27 -4.78 9.22
CA ASP A 85 1.93 -3.58 9.75
C ASP A 85 3.11 -3.19 8.87
N HIS A 86 3.33 -1.88 8.68
CA HIS A 86 4.44 -1.39 7.86
C HIS A 86 5.82 -1.76 8.43
N GLY A 87 5.91 -1.94 9.76
CA GLY A 87 7.12 -2.37 10.44
C GLY A 87 7.41 -3.88 10.31
N ILE A 88 6.46 -4.69 9.84
CA ILE A 88 6.67 -6.12 9.62
C ILE A 88 7.00 -6.34 8.14
N SER A 89 8.28 -6.61 7.85
CA SER A 89 8.78 -6.83 6.49
C SER A 89 9.24 -8.29 6.31
N ASN A 90 10.48 -8.60 6.66
CA ASN A 90 11.08 -9.94 6.51
C ASN A 90 12.04 -10.25 7.66
N GLN A 91 11.60 -10.04 8.89
CA GLN A 91 12.41 -10.31 10.08
C GLN A 91 12.37 -11.79 10.46
N SER A 92 13.30 -12.20 11.35
CA SER A 92 13.43 -13.59 11.81
C SER A 92 12.18 -14.15 12.49
N PHE A 93 11.45 -13.30 13.22
CA PHE A 93 10.18 -13.66 13.88
C PHE A 93 8.99 -13.74 12.92
N SER A 94 9.09 -13.12 11.73
CA SER A 94 8.01 -13.08 10.72
C SER A 94 8.60 -13.01 9.31
N GLN A 95 9.03 -14.15 8.79
CA GLN A 95 9.54 -14.25 7.43
C GLN A 95 8.43 -14.00 6.42
N TYR A 96 8.71 -13.14 5.44
CA TYR A 96 7.75 -12.62 4.48
C TYR A 96 6.93 -13.70 3.77
N LYS A 97 7.61 -14.68 3.15
CA LYS A 97 6.94 -15.69 2.33
C LYS A 97 6.00 -16.57 3.15
N ASP A 98 6.40 -16.94 4.36
CA ASP A 98 5.56 -17.75 5.25
C ASP A 98 4.37 -16.94 5.77
N ARG A 99 4.58 -15.70 6.22
CA ARG A 99 3.50 -14.81 6.65
C ARG A 99 2.44 -14.63 5.59
N VAL A 100 2.85 -14.24 4.37
CA VAL A 100 1.92 -13.94 3.28
C VAL A 100 1.08 -15.16 2.94
N LYS A 101 1.68 -16.35 2.82
CA LYS A 101 0.94 -17.59 2.58
C LYS A 101 -0.10 -17.88 3.65
N ARG A 102 0.28 -17.79 4.92
CA ARG A 102 -0.62 -18.10 6.05
C ARG A 102 -1.76 -17.08 6.17
N CYS A 103 -1.44 -15.79 6.10
CA CYS A 103 -2.45 -14.75 6.21
C CYS A 103 -3.42 -14.76 5.01
N ALA A 104 -2.92 -14.91 3.79
CA ALA A 104 -3.78 -15.02 2.61
C ALA A 104 -4.70 -16.24 2.66
N ALA A 105 -4.16 -17.41 3.01
CA ALA A 105 -4.97 -18.65 3.14
C ALA A 105 -6.05 -18.50 4.22
N MET A 106 -5.72 -17.93 5.36
CA MET A 106 -6.69 -17.70 6.44
C MET A 106 -7.80 -16.73 6.03
N VAL A 107 -7.47 -15.62 5.36
CA VAL A 107 -8.49 -14.68 4.88
C VAL A 107 -9.39 -15.34 3.83
N GLN A 108 -8.82 -16.11 2.92
CA GLN A 108 -9.58 -16.86 1.90
C GLN A 108 -10.52 -17.88 2.53
N GLU A 109 -10.05 -18.64 3.52
CA GLU A 109 -10.85 -19.62 4.26
C GLU A 109 -12.03 -18.94 4.97
N MET A 110 -11.77 -17.84 5.66
CA MET A 110 -12.80 -17.10 6.39
C MET A 110 -13.80 -16.41 5.47
N ASN A 111 -13.34 -15.86 4.34
CA ASN A 111 -14.22 -15.33 3.32
C ASN A 111 -15.21 -16.38 2.81
N ALA A 112 -14.71 -17.59 2.50
CA ALA A 112 -15.55 -18.70 2.05
C ALA A 112 -16.53 -19.19 3.13
N ALA A 113 -16.09 -19.24 4.39
CA ALA A 113 -16.89 -19.72 5.50
C ALA A 113 -18.01 -18.74 5.92
N HIS A 114 -17.82 -17.44 5.70
CA HIS A 114 -18.72 -16.39 6.21
C HIS A 114 -19.35 -15.53 5.11
N ASP A 115 -19.15 -15.89 3.84
CA ASP A 115 -19.61 -15.11 2.67
C ASP A 115 -19.18 -13.64 2.75
N THR A 116 -17.89 -13.41 3.08
CA THR A 116 -17.28 -12.09 3.17
C THR A 116 -16.31 -11.87 2.01
N HIS A 117 -15.92 -10.61 1.76
CA HIS A 117 -15.03 -10.21 0.67
C HIS A 117 -13.86 -9.37 1.18
N THR A 118 -13.31 -9.77 2.32
CA THR A 118 -12.16 -9.09 2.94
C THR A 118 -10.92 -9.21 2.05
N LEU A 119 -10.25 -8.10 1.81
CA LEU A 119 -8.96 -8.08 1.12
C LEU A 119 -7.82 -8.25 2.13
N TYR A 120 -6.79 -9.03 1.74
CA TYR A 120 -5.53 -9.07 2.47
C TYR A 120 -4.44 -8.33 1.70
N ALA A 121 -3.89 -7.27 2.30
CA ALA A 121 -2.85 -6.42 1.76
C ALA A 121 -1.48 -6.76 2.37
N ALA A 122 -0.67 -7.51 1.64
CA ALA A 122 0.67 -7.87 2.05
C ALA A 122 1.64 -6.67 1.96
N ASN A 123 2.49 -6.47 2.97
CA ASN A 123 3.52 -5.44 2.94
C ASN A 123 4.67 -5.86 2.04
N VAL A 124 4.77 -5.26 0.86
CA VAL A 124 5.82 -5.54 -0.12
C VAL A 124 7.03 -4.60 -0.02
N SER A 125 7.05 -3.71 0.98
CA SER A 125 8.20 -2.82 1.19
C SER A 125 9.47 -3.64 1.43
N GLY A 126 10.47 -3.42 0.59
CA GLY A 126 11.74 -4.12 0.60
C GLY A 126 12.80 -3.29 -0.11
N ASP A 127 13.99 -3.84 -0.27
CA ASP A 127 15.12 -3.15 -0.88
C ASP A 127 15.12 -3.34 -2.40
N GLY A 128 15.27 -2.25 -3.16
CA GLY A 128 15.42 -2.31 -4.61
C GLY A 128 14.39 -3.18 -5.31
N THR A 129 14.84 -4.18 -6.05
CA THR A 129 13.98 -5.08 -6.85
C THR A 129 13.11 -6.01 -6.01
N ASP A 130 13.43 -6.23 -4.74
CA ASP A 130 12.63 -7.06 -3.83
C ASP A 130 11.14 -6.66 -3.82
N VAL A 131 10.86 -5.36 -3.98
CA VAL A 131 9.49 -4.85 -4.03
C VAL A 131 8.65 -5.56 -5.10
N ILE A 132 9.19 -5.74 -6.30
CA ILE A 132 8.51 -6.41 -7.40
C ILE A 132 8.40 -7.92 -7.18
N GLU A 133 9.47 -8.55 -6.73
CA GLU A 133 9.48 -9.99 -6.42
C GLU A 133 8.47 -10.33 -5.33
N ARG A 134 8.42 -9.52 -4.28
CA ARG A 134 7.44 -9.66 -3.19
C ARG A 134 6.02 -9.46 -3.67
N ALA A 135 5.78 -8.47 -4.56
CA ALA A 135 4.45 -8.21 -5.08
C ALA A 135 3.90 -9.39 -5.89
N TYR A 136 4.70 -9.95 -6.79
CA TYR A 136 4.30 -11.12 -7.55
C TYR A 136 4.15 -12.37 -6.68
N PHE A 137 5.09 -12.59 -5.76
CA PHE A 137 4.95 -13.67 -4.78
C PHE A 137 3.66 -13.54 -3.95
N ALA A 138 3.34 -12.33 -3.48
CA ALA A 138 2.11 -12.10 -2.71
C ALA A 138 0.87 -12.45 -3.52
N LYS A 139 0.80 -12.03 -4.78
CA LYS A 139 -0.27 -12.38 -5.69
C LYS A 139 -0.40 -13.90 -5.85
N GLU A 140 0.71 -14.58 -6.15
CA GLU A 140 0.74 -16.04 -6.32
C GLU A 140 0.35 -16.79 -5.03
N ALA A 141 0.68 -16.23 -3.87
CA ALA A 141 0.33 -16.77 -2.57
C ALA A 141 -1.13 -16.47 -2.14
N GLY A 142 -1.91 -15.73 -2.96
CA GLY A 142 -3.32 -15.47 -2.72
C GLY A 142 -3.62 -14.14 -2.01
N ALA A 143 -2.64 -13.25 -1.85
CA ALA A 143 -2.93 -11.89 -1.40
C ALA A 143 -3.80 -11.16 -2.45
N THR A 144 -4.79 -10.42 -1.98
CA THR A 144 -5.79 -9.73 -2.81
C THR A 144 -5.60 -8.22 -2.86
N ALA A 145 -4.62 -7.71 -2.15
CA ALA A 145 -4.14 -6.34 -2.18
C ALA A 145 -2.66 -6.29 -1.78
N LEU A 146 -2.02 -5.16 -1.99
CA LEU A 146 -0.64 -4.91 -1.58
C LEU A 146 -0.57 -3.64 -0.73
N MET A 147 0.43 -3.55 0.13
CA MET A 147 0.80 -2.33 0.82
C MET A 147 2.28 -2.01 0.54
N VAL A 148 2.57 -0.74 0.28
CA VAL A 148 3.94 -0.26 0.07
C VAL A 148 4.17 1.08 0.79
N ALA A 149 5.28 1.19 1.52
CA ALA A 149 5.74 2.45 2.11
C ALA A 149 6.65 3.18 1.11
N SER A 150 6.06 3.91 0.16
CA SER A 150 6.81 4.52 -0.94
C SER A 150 7.81 5.60 -0.51
N GLY A 151 7.62 6.21 0.65
CA GLY A 151 8.62 7.09 1.24
C GLY A 151 9.93 6.38 1.56
N LEU A 152 9.88 5.09 1.91
CA LEU A 152 11.05 4.26 2.19
C LEU A 152 11.65 3.63 0.93
N VAL A 153 10.81 3.07 0.06
CA VAL A 153 11.28 2.32 -1.12
C VAL A 153 11.42 3.18 -2.36
N GLY A 154 10.83 4.37 -2.38
CA GLY A 154 10.77 5.30 -3.50
C GLY A 154 9.45 5.26 -4.26
N PHE A 155 8.96 6.44 -4.65
CA PHE A 155 7.69 6.61 -5.39
C PHE A 155 7.70 5.96 -6.77
N GLY A 156 8.88 5.78 -7.38
CA GLY A 156 9.01 5.05 -8.64
C GLY A 156 8.55 3.61 -8.56
N TRP A 157 8.75 2.94 -7.43
CA TRP A 157 8.26 1.59 -7.20
C TRP A 157 6.73 1.55 -7.01
N LEU A 158 6.16 2.55 -6.29
CA LEU A 158 4.71 2.67 -6.20
C LEU A 158 4.09 2.82 -7.59
N HIS A 159 4.62 3.73 -8.42
CA HIS A 159 4.15 3.92 -9.78
C HIS A 159 4.28 2.63 -10.63
N LYS A 160 5.42 1.94 -10.52
CA LYS A 160 5.64 0.67 -11.23
C LYS A 160 4.61 -0.39 -10.86
N LEU A 161 4.30 -0.54 -9.57
CA LEU A 161 3.28 -1.47 -9.09
C LEU A 161 1.88 -1.05 -9.55
N ALA A 162 1.55 0.25 -9.44
CA ALA A 162 0.22 0.79 -9.76
C ALA A 162 -0.11 0.67 -11.26
N THR A 163 0.90 0.76 -12.13
CA THR A 163 0.72 0.67 -13.60
C THR A 163 0.89 -0.75 -14.15
N ASP A 164 1.29 -1.72 -13.34
CA ASP A 164 1.48 -3.09 -13.76
C ASP A 164 0.15 -3.86 -13.86
N LYS A 165 -0.41 -3.87 -15.07
CA LYS A 165 -1.67 -4.57 -15.35
C LYS A 165 -1.62 -6.08 -15.13
N LYS A 166 -0.42 -6.69 -15.22
CA LYS A 166 -0.26 -8.13 -14.94
C LYS A 166 -0.36 -8.40 -13.44
N LEU A 167 0.10 -7.48 -12.61
CA LEU A 167 -0.06 -7.56 -11.17
C LEU A 167 -1.55 -7.45 -10.82
N GLY A 168 -2.25 -6.40 -11.28
CA GLY A 168 -3.70 -6.27 -11.20
C GLY A 168 -4.27 -6.37 -9.78
N LEU A 169 -3.58 -5.81 -8.78
CA LEU A 169 -4.02 -5.77 -7.38
C LEU A 169 -4.12 -4.32 -6.90
N PRO A 170 -5.11 -4.00 -6.07
CA PRO A 170 -5.17 -2.69 -5.42
C PRO A 170 -3.97 -2.50 -4.49
N ILE A 171 -3.49 -1.25 -4.40
CA ILE A 171 -2.30 -0.91 -3.63
C ILE A 171 -2.65 0.13 -2.57
N ILE A 172 -2.26 -0.16 -1.34
CA ILE A 172 -2.31 0.77 -0.22
C ILE A 172 -0.95 1.46 -0.09
N HIS A 173 -0.90 2.76 -0.32
CA HIS A 173 0.26 3.56 0.05
C HIS A 173 0.29 3.76 1.57
N HIS A 174 1.42 3.47 2.19
CA HIS A 174 1.64 3.76 3.62
C HIS A 174 2.54 4.99 3.78
N PRO A 175 2.17 5.99 4.61
CA PRO A 175 2.89 7.26 4.71
C PRO A 175 4.17 7.19 5.57
N ALA A 176 4.63 6.01 5.97
CA ALA A 176 5.89 5.89 6.72
C ALA A 176 7.03 6.59 5.98
N TYR A 177 7.81 7.38 6.71
CA TYR A 177 8.90 8.23 6.23
C TYR A 177 8.45 9.45 5.40
N SER A 178 7.28 9.44 4.76
CA SER A 178 6.80 10.59 3.97
C SER A 178 6.47 11.81 4.84
N GLY A 179 6.20 11.60 6.13
CA GLY A 179 5.85 12.68 7.06
C GLY A 179 6.89 13.81 7.13
N GLY A 180 8.17 13.50 6.93
CA GLY A 180 9.23 14.51 6.87
C GLY A 180 9.10 15.50 5.71
N PHE A 181 8.33 15.15 4.68
CA PHE A 181 8.13 15.99 3.49
C PHE A 181 6.77 16.70 3.46
N VAL A 182 5.76 16.15 4.17
CA VAL A 182 4.39 16.65 4.09
C VAL A 182 3.90 17.29 5.39
N SER A 183 4.57 17.01 6.50
CA SER A 183 4.24 17.63 7.79
C SER A 183 4.82 19.04 7.90
N PRO A 184 4.17 19.96 8.63
CA PRO A 184 4.69 21.30 8.86
C PRO A 184 6.12 21.26 9.39
N GLY A 185 7.02 21.94 8.68
CA GLY A 185 8.44 22.02 9.00
C GLY A 185 9.08 23.20 8.28
N THR A 186 10.38 23.12 8.02
CA THR A 186 11.09 24.19 7.33
C THR A 186 10.83 24.23 5.83
N SER A 187 10.57 23.08 5.21
CA SER A 187 10.27 22.97 3.77
C SER A 187 9.48 21.69 3.53
N GLY A 188 8.72 21.62 2.45
CA GLY A 188 7.94 20.45 2.12
C GLY A 188 7.21 20.53 0.79
N ILE A 189 6.43 19.49 0.53
CA ILE A 189 5.58 19.34 -0.65
C ILE A 189 4.23 18.78 -0.23
N ALA A 190 3.15 19.32 -0.77
CA ALA A 190 1.82 18.83 -0.44
C ALA A 190 1.66 17.34 -0.79
N ASP A 191 1.05 16.57 0.11
CA ASP A 191 0.93 15.11 -0.01
C ASP A 191 0.23 14.67 -1.30
N TYR A 192 -0.83 15.37 -1.70
CA TYR A 192 -1.56 15.08 -2.93
C TYR A 192 -0.71 15.23 -4.20
N LEU A 193 0.32 16.08 -4.18
CA LEU A 193 1.25 16.22 -5.31
C LEU A 193 2.20 15.02 -5.42
N GLN A 194 2.48 14.35 -4.31
CA GLN A 194 3.30 13.14 -4.32
C GLN A 194 2.52 11.92 -4.79
N LEU A 195 1.24 11.83 -4.44
CA LEU A 195 0.41 10.64 -4.62
C LEU A 195 -0.65 10.81 -5.71
N GLY A 196 -1.18 12.01 -5.88
CA GLY A 196 -2.30 12.26 -6.78
C GLY A 196 -1.98 12.07 -8.27
N LEU A 197 -0.69 12.07 -8.62
CA LEU A 197 -0.20 11.86 -9.99
C LEU A 197 0.35 10.44 -10.23
N LEU A 198 0.48 9.62 -9.19
CA LEU A 198 0.99 8.27 -9.27
C LEU A 198 -0.13 7.24 -9.31
#